data_ffa110fd65c8401c043fb03f21aeb4e4
#
_entry.id   ffa110fd65c8401c043fb03f21aeb4e4
#
_cell.length_a   1.000
_cell.length_b   1.000
_cell.length_c   1.000
_cell.angle_alpha   90.00
_cell.angle_beta   90.00
_cell.angle_gamma   90.00
#
_symmetry.space_group_name_H-M   'P 1'
#
loop_
_entity.id
_entity.type
_entity.pdbx_description
1 polymer ?
#
loop_
_entity_poly.entity_id
_entity_poly.type
_entity_poly.pdbx_seq_one_letter_code
_entity_poly.pdbx_strand_id
1 'polypeptide(L)'
;MVMNNLFKYISLAALAIVFSGCNDAEYSKGGKEGNSLGVRAFLVESMSSAGIANRTVSLTGNTTANLTLTPSLTDKSKEDATYKLILDEELLKKFNEEEGTGYSLYPKELVNLGKEITIGKGKYSADPFIIGISPLPIEKRGIPFALPLRLEKLSGKPEVTTKTSSFIYVISSTIVDDLAMFTSATGLKTRFENKLSLKQFTIEMRLQVQNTYNRNRDIFYTNNSSGSLMFRFEDPQKDDKGVKAHSLVQFQGVGGYLNPSLPIETNKWQHYAVTYDGTAITIYINGAFAGSKEFAPNVVLNGEFDYMSFMGVGGNNGQWEPGDRWWGRCKTLTNEIRVWSVCRTEEQIKNSIKSVDPESKGLEGYWRISKSTYNEEDHSFKDLSGHKRNLHTDKSFTWINNVSSEDTETKW
;
A
#
# COMPACT_ATOMS: atom_id res chain seq x y z
N MET A 1 -6.91 -52.42 -6.86
CA MET A 1 -8.19 -52.84 -6.28
C MET A 1 -8.15 -52.36 -4.83
N VAL A 2 -8.70 -51.35 -4.44
CA VAL A 2 -9.88 -50.58 -4.32
C VAL A 2 -9.46 -49.16 -3.89
N MET A 3 -9.45 -48.22 -4.80
CA MET A 3 -9.69 -46.82 -4.47
C MET A 3 -11.14 -46.58 -4.76
N ASN A 4 -11.91 -46.13 -3.79
CA ASN A 4 -13.11 -45.37 -4.06
C ASN A 4 -13.69 -44.73 -2.80
N ASN A 5 -14.09 -43.48 -2.96
CA ASN A 5 -15.12 -42.76 -2.22
C ASN A 5 -14.72 -42.09 -0.91
N LEU A 6 -14.10 -40.94 -1.05
CA LEU A 6 -14.19 -39.90 -0.01
C LEU A 6 -14.46 -38.53 -0.62
N PHE A 7 -15.50 -38.45 -1.45
CA PHE A 7 -16.06 -37.16 -1.92
C PHE A 7 -17.57 -37.33 -2.05
N LYS A 8 -18.26 -37.23 -0.93
CA LYS A 8 -19.69 -36.92 -0.86
C LYS A 8 -20.03 -36.81 0.62
N TYR A 9 -20.03 -35.58 1.13
CA TYR A 9 -20.86 -35.10 2.24
C TYR A 9 -20.34 -33.68 2.59
N ILE A 10 -20.49 -32.73 1.63
CA ILE A 10 -20.67 -31.35 2.02
C ILE A 10 -22.15 -31.24 2.37
N SER A 11 -22.44 -31.56 3.61
CA SER A 11 -23.72 -31.25 4.19
C SER A 11 -23.88 -29.76 4.29
N LEU A 12 -24.93 -29.25 3.66
CA LEU A 12 -25.51 -27.94 3.86
C LEU A 12 -25.82 -27.80 5.37
N ALA A 13 -24.84 -27.33 6.13
CA ALA A 13 -25.12 -26.80 7.45
C ALA A 13 -25.81 -25.47 7.23
N ALA A 14 -27.14 -25.48 7.28
CA ALA A 14 -27.92 -24.27 7.47
C ALA A 14 -27.40 -23.62 8.74
N LEU A 15 -26.67 -22.50 8.55
CA LEU A 15 -26.24 -21.64 9.64
C LEU A 15 -27.51 -21.02 10.20
N ALA A 16 -28.11 -21.65 11.18
CA ALA A 16 -29.05 -20.99 12.06
C ALA A 16 -28.26 -19.85 12.75
N ILE A 17 -28.36 -18.64 12.21
CA ILE A 17 -27.90 -17.45 12.88
C ILE A 17 -28.80 -17.32 14.12
N VAL A 18 -28.30 -17.84 15.22
CA VAL A 18 -28.83 -17.49 16.55
C VAL A 18 -28.49 -15.98 16.66
N PHE A 19 -29.52 -15.16 16.52
CA PHE A 19 -29.48 -13.77 16.96
C PHE A 19 -29.25 -13.78 18.48
N SER A 20 -27.99 -13.92 18.91
CA SER A 20 -27.62 -13.46 20.23
C SER A 20 -27.70 -11.94 20.16
N GLY A 21 -28.77 -11.41 20.71
CA GLY A 21 -29.07 -9.99 20.70
C GLY A 21 -27.85 -9.18 21.13
N CYS A 22 -27.54 -8.18 20.35
CA CYS A 22 -26.68 -7.10 20.80
C CYS A 22 -27.21 -6.59 22.14
N ASN A 23 -26.52 -6.93 23.21
CA ASN A 23 -26.67 -6.26 24.49
C ASN A 23 -26.07 -4.85 24.37
N ASP A 24 -26.73 -3.98 23.63
CA ASP A 24 -26.54 -2.55 23.85
C ASP A 24 -27.13 -2.26 25.24
N ALA A 25 -26.31 -1.77 26.14
CA ALA A 25 -26.69 -1.45 27.51
C ALA A 25 -27.86 -0.46 27.61
N GLU A 26 -28.29 0.13 26.52
CA GLU A 26 -29.49 0.96 26.38
C GLU A 26 -30.79 0.14 26.29
N TYR A 27 -30.74 -1.17 25.99
CA TYR A 27 -31.92 -2.03 25.88
C TYR A 27 -32.33 -2.72 27.19
N SER A 28 -31.53 -2.67 28.26
CA SER A 28 -31.71 -3.51 29.44
C SER A 28 -32.37 -2.84 30.66
N LYS A 29 -32.94 -1.64 30.55
CA LYS A 29 -33.72 -1.04 31.65
C LYS A 29 -35.18 -0.91 31.29
N GLY A 30 -35.91 -2.02 31.34
CA GLY A 30 -37.36 -2.05 31.40
C GLY A 30 -37.90 -1.48 32.70
N GLY A 31 -38.01 -0.15 32.79
CA GLY A 31 -38.90 0.49 33.70
C GLY A 31 -40.32 0.47 33.13
N LYS A 32 -41.34 0.42 33.99
CA LYS A 32 -42.78 0.29 33.70
C LYS A 32 -43.41 1.44 32.90
N GLU A 33 -42.66 2.27 32.23
CA GLU A 33 -43.11 3.20 31.19
C GLU A 33 -42.24 2.90 29.96
N GLY A 34 -42.87 2.32 28.93
CA GLY A 34 -42.19 1.92 27.69
C GLY A 34 -41.50 3.10 27.04
N ASN A 35 -40.25 3.34 27.40
CA ASN A 35 -39.32 4.04 26.56
C ASN A 35 -39.02 3.10 25.39
N SER A 36 -39.96 3.06 24.44
CA SER A 36 -39.65 2.57 23.13
C SER A 36 -38.53 3.45 22.62
N LEU A 37 -37.31 2.96 22.62
CA LEU A 37 -36.26 3.54 21.80
C LEU A 37 -36.88 3.69 20.41
N GLY A 38 -37.15 4.94 20.02
CA GLY A 38 -37.92 5.19 18.80
C GLY A 38 -37.26 4.49 17.60
N VAL A 39 -38.00 4.30 16.53
CA VAL A 39 -37.46 3.73 15.27
C VAL A 39 -36.20 4.46 14.92
N ARG A 40 -35.12 3.71 14.61
CA ARG A 40 -33.80 4.24 14.29
C ARG A 40 -33.39 3.84 12.89
N ALA A 41 -32.68 4.74 12.21
CA ALA A 41 -32.12 4.48 10.88
C ALA A 41 -30.67 4.01 10.98
N PHE A 42 -30.29 3.06 10.13
CA PHE A 42 -28.98 2.47 10.04
C PHE A 42 -28.65 2.05 8.60
N LEU A 43 -27.39 1.67 8.35
CA LEU A 43 -26.94 1.05 7.12
C LEU A 43 -26.84 -0.46 7.33
N VAL A 44 -27.49 -1.25 6.47
CA VAL A 44 -27.50 -2.73 6.59
C VAL A 44 -26.08 -3.29 6.57
N GLU A 45 -25.21 -2.72 5.75
CA GLU A 45 -23.82 -3.11 5.59
C GLU A 45 -22.97 -2.92 6.86
N SER A 46 -23.46 -2.10 7.80
CA SER A 46 -22.75 -1.80 9.05
C SER A 46 -23.14 -2.73 10.22
N MET A 47 -24.12 -3.61 10.05
CA MET A 47 -24.70 -4.39 11.17
C MET A 47 -23.79 -5.51 11.72
N SER A 48 -22.85 -6.02 10.96
CA SER A 48 -22.08 -7.21 11.32
C SER A 48 -20.64 -6.91 11.77
N SER A 49 -20.26 -5.66 11.90
CA SER A 49 -18.89 -5.26 12.22
C SER A 49 -18.69 -5.06 13.73
N ALA A 50 -17.62 -5.64 14.25
CA ALA A 50 -17.18 -5.39 15.63
C ALA A 50 -16.52 -4.01 15.81
N GLY A 51 -15.93 -3.44 14.74
CA GLY A 51 -15.32 -2.11 14.65
C GLY A 51 -16.04 -1.22 13.64
N ILE A 52 -15.31 -0.31 13.02
CA ILE A 52 -15.81 0.50 11.92
C ILE A 52 -16.07 -0.40 10.70
N ALA A 53 -17.31 -0.45 10.26
CA ALA A 53 -17.71 -1.30 9.14
C ALA A 53 -17.06 -0.84 7.84
N ASN A 54 -16.43 -1.77 7.14
CA ASN A 54 -15.73 -1.47 5.90
C ASN A 54 -15.79 -2.62 4.88
N ARG A 55 -15.47 -2.29 3.63
CA ARG A 55 -15.32 -3.26 2.53
C ARG A 55 -14.31 -2.74 1.52
N THR A 56 -13.41 -3.60 1.09
CA THR A 56 -12.48 -3.29 0.00
C THR A 56 -13.15 -3.49 -1.36
N VAL A 57 -12.94 -2.52 -2.25
CA VAL A 57 -13.40 -2.52 -3.64
C VAL A 57 -12.21 -2.23 -4.54
N SER A 58 -12.00 -3.06 -5.54
CA SER A 58 -10.94 -2.84 -6.54
C SER A 58 -11.52 -2.16 -7.77
N LEU A 59 -10.96 -1.01 -8.13
CA LEU A 59 -11.28 -0.30 -9.37
C LEU A 59 -10.33 -0.77 -10.47
N THR A 60 -10.90 -1.24 -11.56
CA THR A 60 -10.15 -1.66 -12.73
C THR A 60 -10.41 -0.72 -13.91
N GLY A 61 -9.34 -0.29 -14.56
CA GLY A 61 -9.43 0.51 -15.80
C GLY A 61 -9.95 1.95 -15.61
N ASN A 62 -10.60 2.47 -16.64
CA ASN A 62 -11.08 3.86 -16.73
C ASN A 62 -12.61 3.96 -16.62
N THR A 63 -13.27 3.01 -15.97
CA THR A 63 -14.73 2.96 -15.89
C THR A 63 -15.23 3.45 -14.53
N THR A 64 -16.37 4.14 -14.55
CA THR A 64 -17.11 4.49 -13.33
C THR A 64 -17.57 3.22 -12.64
N ALA A 65 -17.38 3.16 -11.32
CA ALA A 65 -17.92 2.08 -10.49
C ALA A 65 -19.12 2.56 -9.68
N ASN A 66 -20.03 1.63 -9.39
CA ASN A 66 -21.19 1.86 -8.55
C ASN A 66 -21.04 1.08 -7.26
N LEU A 67 -21.03 1.80 -6.14
CA LEU A 67 -21.07 1.26 -4.78
C LEU A 67 -22.50 1.34 -4.25
N THR A 68 -22.88 0.46 -3.35
CA THR A 68 -24.26 0.43 -2.84
C THR A 68 -24.31 0.38 -1.34
N LEU A 69 -25.18 1.18 -0.73
CA LEU A 69 -25.54 1.10 0.68
C LEU A 69 -27.07 1.02 0.81
N THR A 70 -27.53 0.30 1.82
CA THR A 70 -28.96 0.07 2.06
C THR A 70 -29.40 0.72 3.37
N PRO A 71 -29.92 1.95 3.32
CA PRO A 71 -30.52 2.59 4.50
C PRO A 71 -31.78 1.84 4.92
N SER A 72 -31.86 1.52 6.21
CA SER A 72 -32.95 0.75 6.80
C SER A 72 -33.37 1.30 8.16
N LEU A 73 -34.55 0.91 8.63
CA LEU A 73 -35.08 1.28 9.92
C LEU A 73 -35.24 0.05 10.82
N THR A 74 -35.07 0.22 12.13
CA THR A 74 -35.27 -0.84 13.12
C THR A 74 -36.70 -1.34 13.21
N ASP A 75 -37.67 -0.53 12.77
CA ASP A 75 -39.10 -0.90 12.62
C ASP A 75 -39.73 -0.03 11.54
N LYS A 76 -40.95 -0.34 11.12
CA LYS A 76 -41.72 0.44 10.13
C LYS A 76 -41.92 1.85 10.56
N SER A 77 -41.59 2.81 9.71
CA SER A 77 -41.88 4.21 9.98
C SER A 77 -43.38 4.49 9.90
N LYS A 78 -43.85 5.34 10.80
CA LYS A 78 -45.25 5.85 10.80
C LYS A 78 -45.46 7.02 9.81
N GLU A 79 -44.36 7.54 9.28
CA GLU A 79 -44.32 8.68 8.34
C GLU A 79 -43.13 8.50 7.39
N ASP A 80 -43.05 9.29 6.32
CA ASP A 80 -41.91 9.33 5.46
C ASP A 80 -40.70 9.89 6.21
N ALA A 81 -39.51 9.29 5.99
CA ALA A 81 -38.27 9.77 6.58
C ALA A 81 -37.22 9.91 5.50
N THR A 82 -36.55 11.05 5.46
CA THR A 82 -35.60 11.41 4.41
C THR A 82 -34.20 11.57 5.00
N TYR A 83 -33.23 11.00 4.31
CA TYR A 83 -31.82 10.97 4.68
C TYR A 83 -30.97 11.36 3.48
N LYS A 84 -29.68 11.63 3.73
CA LYS A 84 -28.64 11.73 2.71
C LYS A 84 -27.38 11.02 3.19
N LEU A 85 -26.51 10.63 2.27
CA LEU A 85 -25.15 10.23 2.58
C LEU A 85 -24.23 11.45 2.53
N ILE A 86 -23.32 11.54 3.49
CA ILE A 86 -22.26 12.54 3.52
C ILE A 86 -20.91 11.88 3.64
N LEU A 87 -19.85 12.56 3.17
CA LEU A 87 -18.46 12.20 3.44
C LEU A 87 -18.11 12.62 4.87
N ASP A 88 -17.52 11.71 5.64
CA ASP A 88 -17.15 11.92 7.04
C ASP A 88 -15.64 11.73 7.22
N GLU A 89 -14.88 12.83 7.16
CA GLU A 89 -13.42 12.80 7.26
C GLU A 89 -12.93 12.39 8.65
N GLU A 90 -13.69 12.73 9.71
CA GLU A 90 -13.34 12.31 11.08
C GLU A 90 -13.49 10.79 11.24
N LEU A 91 -14.46 10.18 10.56
CA LEU A 91 -14.60 8.72 10.51
C LEU A 91 -13.37 8.09 9.85
N LEU A 92 -12.85 8.67 8.77
CA LEU A 92 -11.64 8.18 8.11
C LEU A 92 -10.41 8.29 8.99
N LYS A 93 -10.25 9.43 9.67
CA LYS A 93 -9.14 9.63 10.60
C LYS A 93 -9.15 8.58 11.70
N LYS A 94 -10.31 8.37 12.32
CA LYS A 94 -10.50 7.35 13.36
C LYS A 94 -10.20 5.95 12.83
N PHE A 95 -10.65 5.61 11.63
CA PHE A 95 -10.38 4.32 10.98
C PHE A 95 -8.89 4.10 10.75
N ASN A 96 -8.18 5.11 10.24
CA ASN A 96 -6.74 5.03 10.05
C ASN A 96 -5.97 4.83 11.37
N GLU A 97 -6.43 5.47 12.46
CA GLU A 97 -5.85 5.32 13.79
C GLU A 97 -6.09 3.91 14.37
N GLU A 98 -7.34 3.41 14.27
CA GLU A 98 -7.72 2.09 14.81
C GLU A 98 -7.09 0.92 14.04
N GLU A 99 -7.00 1.03 12.70
CA GLU A 99 -6.49 -0.04 11.83
C GLU A 99 -4.99 0.14 11.48
N GLY A 100 -4.33 1.17 12.01
CA GLY A 100 -2.91 1.47 11.71
C GLY A 100 -2.65 1.77 10.24
N THR A 101 -3.66 2.29 9.52
CA THR A 101 -3.60 2.54 8.07
C THR A 101 -3.34 4.01 7.77
N GLY A 102 -3.09 4.34 6.50
CA GLY A 102 -2.87 5.71 6.01
C GLY A 102 -3.68 5.98 4.74
N TYR A 103 -4.96 5.57 4.74
CA TYR A 103 -5.82 5.84 3.58
C TYR A 103 -6.10 7.34 3.43
N SER A 104 -5.92 7.83 2.21
CA SER A 104 -6.34 9.18 1.82
C SER A 104 -7.84 9.19 1.48
N LEU A 105 -8.48 10.35 1.66
CA LEU A 105 -9.86 10.51 1.22
C LEU A 105 -9.95 10.41 -0.31
N TYR A 106 -10.89 9.59 -0.81
CA TYR A 106 -11.16 9.56 -2.25
C TYR A 106 -11.54 10.96 -2.76
N PRO A 107 -11.00 11.44 -3.91
CA PRO A 107 -11.25 12.80 -4.39
C PRO A 107 -12.74 13.11 -4.48
N LYS A 108 -13.19 14.14 -3.77
CA LYS A 108 -14.62 14.48 -3.62
C LYS A 108 -15.29 14.76 -4.96
N GLU A 109 -14.55 15.38 -5.87
CA GLU A 109 -14.99 15.71 -7.23
C GLU A 109 -15.25 14.48 -8.12
N LEU A 110 -14.74 13.33 -7.72
CA LEU A 110 -14.93 12.04 -8.41
C LEU A 110 -16.06 11.20 -7.79
N VAL A 111 -16.73 11.72 -6.75
CA VAL A 111 -17.78 11.01 -6.01
C VAL A 111 -19.15 11.63 -6.29
N ASN A 112 -20.08 10.81 -6.73
CA ASN A 112 -21.48 11.20 -6.85
C ASN A 112 -22.29 10.47 -5.76
N LEU A 113 -22.61 11.19 -4.68
CA LEU A 113 -23.42 10.67 -3.57
C LEU A 113 -24.91 10.63 -3.88
N GLY A 114 -25.32 11.02 -5.10
CA GLY A 114 -26.73 11.07 -5.47
C GLY A 114 -27.50 12.16 -4.70
N LYS A 115 -28.81 11.96 -4.64
CA LYS A 115 -29.72 12.88 -3.96
C LYS A 115 -30.14 12.33 -2.59
N GLU A 116 -31.32 12.72 -2.16
CA GLU A 116 -31.94 12.28 -0.92
C GLU A 116 -32.44 10.83 -1.01
N ILE A 117 -32.50 10.17 0.14
CA ILE A 117 -32.97 8.80 0.30
C ILE A 117 -34.23 8.85 1.14
N THR A 118 -35.36 8.44 0.59
CA THR A 118 -36.64 8.42 1.33
C THR A 118 -37.04 6.99 1.66
N ILE A 119 -37.26 6.74 2.96
CA ILE A 119 -37.93 5.52 3.43
C ILE A 119 -39.38 5.87 3.67
N GLY A 120 -40.26 5.37 2.82
CA GLY A 120 -41.68 5.68 2.84
C GLY A 120 -42.38 5.12 4.08
N LYS A 121 -43.51 5.75 4.46
CA LYS A 121 -44.40 5.27 5.51
C LYS A 121 -44.74 3.78 5.35
N GLY A 122 -44.61 3.02 6.42
CA GLY A 122 -44.91 1.57 6.46
C GLY A 122 -43.81 0.70 5.88
N LYS A 123 -42.69 1.29 5.43
CA LYS A 123 -41.50 0.56 4.95
C LYS A 123 -40.44 0.39 6.03
N TYR A 124 -39.60 -0.63 5.86
CA TYR A 124 -38.43 -0.88 6.72
C TYR A 124 -37.13 -0.33 6.10
N SER A 125 -37.07 -0.21 4.78
CA SER A 125 -35.85 0.19 4.06
C SER A 125 -36.18 1.03 2.82
N ALA A 126 -35.20 1.78 2.39
CA ALA A 126 -35.14 2.28 1.01
C ALA A 126 -34.63 1.18 0.07
N ASP A 127 -34.76 1.41 -1.24
CA ASP A 127 -33.99 0.65 -2.21
C ASP A 127 -32.48 0.87 -2.00
N PRO A 128 -31.63 -0.07 -2.44
CA PRO A 128 -30.19 0.11 -2.37
C PRO A 128 -29.77 1.42 -3.04
N PHE A 129 -29.10 2.28 -2.27
CA PHE A 129 -28.66 3.58 -2.75
C PHE A 129 -27.34 3.45 -3.49
N ILE A 130 -27.29 4.01 -4.70
CA ILE A 130 -26.12 3.90 -5.56
C ILE A 130 -25.23 5.13 -5.39
N ILE A 131 -23.95 4.89 -5.10
CA ILE A 131 -22.87 5.88 -5.03
C ILE A 131 -22.00 5.68 -6.25
N GLY A 132 -21.98 6.65 -7.16
CA GLY A 132 -21.12 6.62 -8.34
C GLY A 132 -19.71 7.12 -7.99
N ILE A 133 -18.69 6.39 -8.39
CA ILE A 133 -17.30 6.85 -8.29
C ILE A 133 -16.66 6.84 -9.69
N SER A 134 -16.13 7.99 -10.10
CA SER A 134 -15.38 8.12 -11.35
C SER A 134 -13.96 7.59 -11.17
N PRO A 135 -13.31 7.10 -12.25
CA PRO A 135 -11.96 6.56 -12.16
C PRO A 135 -10.95 7.63 -11.75
N LEU A 136 -9.92 7.20 -11.02
CA LEU A 136 -8.80 8.05 -10.65
C LEU A 136 -7.98 8.46 -11.88
N PRO A 137 -7.49 9.71 -11.94
CA PRO A 137 -6.43 10.11 -12.85
C PRO A 137 -5.21 9.19 -12.70
N ILE A 138 -4.41 9.06 -13.77
CA ILE A 138 -3.33 8.06 -13.81
C ILE A 138 -2.29 8.26 -12.71
N GLU A 139 -2.00 9.50 -12.39
CA GLU A 139 -1.04 9.91 -11.35
C GLU A 139 -1.50 9.56 -9.92
N LYS A 140 -2.81 9.42 -9.72
CA LYS A 140 -3.40 9.03 -8.41
C LYS A 140 -3.69 7.54 -8.30
N ARG A 141 -3.46 6.76 -9.36
CA ARG A 141 -3.67 5.30 -9.30
C ARG A 141 -2.66 4.63 -8.40
N GLY A 142 -3.15 3.64 -7.68
CA GLY A 142 -2.36 2.91 -6.71
C GLY A 142 -2.24 3.57 -5.34
N ILE A 143 -2.64 4.84 -5.18
CA ILE A 143 -2.78 5.42 -3.85
C ILE A 143 -3.90 4.69 -3.11
N PRO A 144 -3.68 4.28 -1.85
CA PRO A 144 -4.71 3.65 -1.06
C PRO A 144 -5.73 4.70 -0.59
N PHE A 145 -6.89 4.72 -1.23
CA PHE A 145 -7.98 5.63 -0.88
C PHE A 145 -9.06 4.94 -0.06
N ALA A 146 -9.81 5.74 0.69
CA ALA A 146 -11.05 5.30 1.31
C ALA A 146 -12.17 6.33 1.12
N LEU A 147 -13.39 5.84 1.09
CA LEU A 147 -14.61 6.63 0.99
C LEU A 147 -15.42 6.44 2.28
N PRO A 148 -15.24 7.31 3.26
CA PRO A 148 -15.98 7.26 4.52
C PRO A 148 -17.37 7.89 4.35
N LEU A 149 -18.40 7.13 4.59
CA LEU A 149 -19.78 7.51 4.38
C LEU A 149 -20.55 7.46 5.69
N ARG A 150 -21.40 8.47 5.92
CA ARG A 150 -22.32 8.51 7.05
C ARG A 150 -23.71 8.91 6.59
N LEU A 151 -24.72 8.25 7.15
CA LEU A 151 -26.12 8.58 6.97
C LEU A 151 -26.48 9.79 7.85
N GLU A 152 -27.06 10.82 7.25
CA GLU A 152 -27.52 12.02 7.93
C GLU A 152 -29.03 12.20 7.71
N LYS A 153 -29.77 12.48 8.79
CA LYS A 153 -31.22 12.71 8.72
C LYS A 153 -31.50 14.10 8.16
N LEU A 154 -32.44 14.19 7.25
CA LEU A 154 -32.97 15.44 6.73
C LEU A 154 -34.37 15.74 7.30
N SER A 155 -35.26 14.73 7.33
CA SER A 155 -36.62 14.90 7.84
C SER A 155 -37.17 13.58 8.38
N GLY A 156 -38.33 13.68 9.09
CA GLY A 156 -39.00 12.54 9.73
C GLY A 156 -38.52 12.30 11.16
N LYS A 157 -39.23 11.43 11.89
CA LYS A 157 -38.94 11.15 13.30
C LYS A 157 -37.77 10.17 13.53
N PRO A 158 -37.55 9.12 12.68
CA PRO A 158 -36.49 8.18 12.95
C PRO A 158 -35.10 8.84 12.92
N GLU A 159 -34.43 8.83 14.07
CA GLU A 159 -33.04 9.29 14.22
C GLU A 159 -32.09 8.23 13.70
N VAL A 160 -30.88 8.63 13.28
CA VAL A 160 -29.82 7.71 12.91
C VAL A 160 -29.17 7.07 14.14
N THR A 161 -28.69 5.84 14.02
CA THR A 161 -27.87 5.19 15.04
C THR A 161 -26.47 5.78 15.07
N THR A 162 -25.77 5.71 16.21
CA THR A 162 -24.38 6.19 16.32
C THR A 162 -23.37 5.24 15.70
N LYS A 163 -23.56 3.92 15.86
CA LYS A 163 -22.57 2.92 15.43
C LYS A 163 -22.79 2.39 14.01
N THR A 164 -24.05 2.19 13.64
CA THR A 164 -24.41 1.53 12.38
C THR A 164 -24.90 2.47 11.29
N SER A 165 -24.67 3.77 11.45
CA SER A 165 -24.98 4.79 10.43
C SER A 165 -23.82 5.14 9.51
N SER A 166 -22.66 4.50 9.71
CA SER A 166 -21.43 4.81 8.98
C SER A 166 -20.84 3.57 8.32
N PHE A 167 -20.21 3.75 7.17
CA PHE A 167 -19.56 2.70 6.42
C PHE A 167 -18.37 3.23 5.63
N ILE A 168 -17.30 2.45 5.51
CA ILE A 168 -16.12 2.82 4.73
C ILE A 168 -15.92 1.87 3.57
N TYR A 169 -15.84 2.41 2.36
CA TYR A 169 -15.28 1.68 1.24
C TYR A 169 -13.77 1.95 1.17
N VAL A 170 -12.95 0.92 1.34
CA VAL A 170 -11.52 0.97 1.02
C VAL A 170 -11.39 0.72 -0.47
N ILE A 171 -10.79 1.67 -1.19
CA ILE A 171 -10.73 1.66 -2.64
C ILE A 171 -9.29 1.42 -3.07
N SER A 172 -9.05 0.27 -3.68
CA SER A 172 -7.78 -0.03 -4.35
C SER A 172 -7.92 0.18 -5.84
N SER A 173 -6.91 0.76 -6.47
CA SER A 173 -6.83 0.87 -7.91
C SER A 173 -5.59 0.14 -8.41
N THR A 174 -5.78 -0.73 -9.39
CA THR A 174 -4.66 -1.40 -10.04
C THR A 174 -3.90 -0.42 -10.91
N ILE A 175 -2.59 -0.32 -10.71
CA ILE A 175 -1.70 0.40 -11.61
C ILE A 175 -1.34 -0.55 -12.73
N VAL A 176 -1.50 -0.12 -13.96
CA VAL A 176 -0.99 -0.80 -15.16
C VAL A 176 -0.16 0.21 -15.94
N ASP A 177 1.12 -0.08 -16.15
CA ASP A 177 2.06 0.80 -16.87
C ASP A 177 3.10 -0.03 -17.62
N ASP A 178 3.81 0.62 -18.54
CA ASP A 178 4.98 0.04 -19.19
C ASP A 178 6.20 0.30 -18.31
N LEU A 179 6.90 -0.75 -17.91
CA LEU A 179 8.07 -0.64 -17.04
C LEU A 179 9.38 -0.77 -17.81
N ALA A 180 10.39 -0.01 -17.37
CA ALA A 180 11.72 -0.09 -17.93
C ALA A 180 12.44 -1.38 -17.47
N MET A 181 12.74 -2.27 -18.41
CA MET A 181 13.52 -3.49 -18.18
C MET A 181 14.97 -3.24 -18.58
N PHE A 182 15.85 -3.37 -17.61
CA PHE A 182 17.28 -3.31 -17.80
C PHE A 182 17.86 -4.74 -17.97
N THR A 183 18.92 -4.86 -18.74
CA THR A 183 19.64 -6.14 -18.94
C THR A 183 21.01 -6.14 -18.26
N SER A 184 21.30 -5.10 -17.52
CA SER A 184 22.50 -4.87 -16.73
C SER A 184 22.15 -3.98 -15.52
N ALA A 185 23.13 -3.33 -14.91
CA ALA A 185 22.89 -2.28 -13.93
C ALA A 185 21.94 -1.20 -14.47
N THR A 186 21.10 -0.66 -13.62
CA THR A 186 20.14 0.37 -14.03
C THR A 186 20.76 1.76 -14.15
N GLY A 187 21.84 2.00 -13.43
CA GLY A 187 22.47 3.33 -13.32
C GLY A 187 21.58 4.40 -12.72
N LEU A 188 20.45 4.02 -12.11
CA LEU A 188 19.48 4.97 -11.51
C LEU A 188 20.11 5.68 -10.32
N LYS A 189 20.15 7.01 -10.39
CA LYS A 189 20.67 7.84 -9.31
C LYS A 189 20.00 9.21 -9.23
N THR A 190 19.97 9.76 -8.02
CA THR A 190 19.59 11.14 -7.76
C THR A 190 20.63 11.82 -6.86
N ARG A 191 20.69 13.15 -6.93
CA ARG A 191 21.55 13.96 -6.08
C ARG A 191 20.71 14.84 -5.16
N PHE A 192 21.31 15.23 -4.06
CA PHE A 192 20.68 16.10 -3.07
C PHE A 192 21.39 17.45 -3.08
N GLU A 193 20.76 18.44 -3.69
CA GLU A 193 21.29 19.82 -3.75
C GLU A 193 21.32 20.48 -2.36
N ASN A 194 20.34 20.14 -1.54
CA ASN A 194 20.22 20.63 -0.17
C ASN A 194 20.53 19.51 0.82
N LYS A 195 21.15 19.88 1.93
CA LYS A 195 21.48 18.93 3.00
C LYS A 195 20.25 18.18 3.47
N LEU A 196 20.30 16.85 3.38
CA LEU A 196 19.32 15.92 3.93
C LEU A 196 20.00 15.05 4.99
N SER A 197 19.64 15.24 6.27
CA SER A 197 20.13 14.44 7.36
C SER A 197 19.06 13.44 7.79
N LEU A 198 19.31 12.16 7.56
CA LEU A 198 18.39 11.07 7.89
C LEU A 198 18.77 10.48 9.26
N LYS A 199 18.22 11.05 10.33
CA LYS A 199 18.36 10.52 11.69
C LYS A 199 17.56 9.24 11.92
N GLN A 200 16.48 9.12 11.18
CA GLN A 200 15.66 7.93 10.99
C GLN A 200 15.38 7.83 9.50
N PHE A 201 15.17 6.66 8.98
CA PHE A 201 14.82 6.50 7.58
C PHE A 201 14.10 5.19 7.28
N THR A 202 13.44 5.18 6.14
CA THR A 202 13.01 3.96 5.45
C THR A 202 13.38 4.09 3.97
N ILE A 203 13.95 3.04 3.41
CA ILE A 203 14.25 2.91 1.99
C ILE A 203 13.57 1.66 1.52
N GLU A 204 12.71 1.76 0.51
CA GLU A 204 11.93 0.63 0.02
C GLU A 204 11.82 0.63 -1.49
N MET A 205 11.64 -0.54 -2.07
CA MET A 205 11.44 -0.73 -3.49
C MET A 205 10.83 -2.09 -3.82
N ARG A 206 10.15 -2.16 -4.94
CA ARG A 206 9.79 -3.43 -5.58
C ARG A 206 10.85 -3.77 -6.62
N LEU A 207 11.26 -5.02 -6.63
CA LEU A 207 12.31 -5.51 -7.51
C LEU A 207 11.98 -6.92 -8.01
N GLN A 208 12.20 -7.13 -9.30
CA GLN A 208 12.18 -8.46 -9.92
C GLN A 208 13.51 -8.67 -10.66
N VAL A 209 14.19 -9.75 -10.35
CA VAL A 209 15.47 -10.14 -10.98
C VAL A 209 15.35 -11.49 -11.64
N GLN A 210 15.97 -11.63 -12.81
CA GLN A 210 15.95 -12.88 -13.56
C GLN A 210 16.81 -13.96 -12.90
N ASN A 211 17.91 -13.57 -12.30
CA ASN A 211 18.86 -14.51 -11.70
C ASN A 211 19.67 -13.87 -10.56
N THR A 212 20.32 -14.71 -9.78
CA THR A 212 21.20 -14.32 -8.67
C THR A 212 22.61 -14.93 -8.81
N TYR A 213 23.07 -15.15 -10.02
CA TYR A 213 24.33 -15.87 -10.28
C TYR A 213 25.59 -15.09 -9.89
N ASN A 214 25.56 -13.78 -10.00
CA ASN A 214 26.67 -12.92 -9.62
C ASN A 214 26.48 -12.44 -8.19
N ARG A 215 27.58 -12.18 -7.53
CA ARG A 215 27.65 -11.71 -6.14
C ARG A 215 27.66 -10.19 -6.03
N ASN A 216 27.41 -9.69 -4.82
CA ASN A 216 27.62 -8.30 -4.44
C ASN A 216 26.87 -7.28 -5.33
N ARG A 217 25.67 -7.62 -5.78
CA ARG A 217 24.82 -6.71 -6.52
C ARG A 217 24.19 -5.73 -5.56
N ASP A 218 24.58 -4.47 -5.62
CA ASP A 218 23.96 -3.42 -4.83
C ASP A 218 22.54 -3.13 -5.32
N ILE A 219 21.60 -3.25 -4.38
CA ILE A 219 20.20 -2.88 -4.59
C ILE A 219 20.03 -1.38 -4.31
N PHE A 220 20.71 -0.92 -3.26
CA PHE A 220 20.72 0.47 -2.86
C PHE A 220 22.13 0.82 -2.35
N TYR A 221 22.59 2.00 -2.70
CA TYR A 221 23.87 2.54 -2.24
C TYR A 221 23.77 4.04 -2.01
N THR A 222 24.36 4.53 -0.93
CA THR A 222 24.65 5.96 -0.75
C THR A 222 26.15 6.18 -0.69
N ASN A 223 26.61 7.25 -1.28
CA ASN A 223 27.94 7.79 -1.06
C ASN A 223 27.81 9.19 -0.45
N ASN A 224 28.35 9.35 0.72
CA ASN A 224 28.36 10.65 1.42
C ASN A 224 29.67 10.84 2.19
N SER A 225 29.93 12.06 2.63
CA SER A 225 31.15 12.43 3.36
C SER A 225 31.35 11.70 4.69
N SER A 226 30.33 11.06 5.21
CA SER A 226 30.32 10.40 6.52
C SER A 226 30.44 8.86 6.42
N GLY A 227 30.49 8.31 5.21
CA GLY A 227 30.56 6.89 4.95
C GLY A 227 29.51 6.41 3.96
N SER A 228 29.51 5.13 3.65
CA SER A 228 28.56 4.53 2.73
C SER A 228 27.59 3.58 3.44
N LEU A 229 26.37 3.55 2.94
CA LEU A 229 25.41 2.49 3.24
C LEU A 229 25.15 1.68 1.98
N MET A 230 25.08 0.38 2.12
CA MET A 230 24.81 -0.52 1.01
C MET A 230 23.79 -1.58 1.42
N PHE A 231 22.78 -1.75 0.59
CA PHE A 231 21.90 -2.90 0.64
C PHE A 231 22.07 -3.68 -0.65
N ARG A 232 22.43 -4.96 -0.56
CA ARG A 232 22.87 -5.74 -1.71
C ARG A 232 22.41 -7.17 -1.66
N PHE A 233 22.48 -7.86 -2.81
CA PHE A 233 22.48 -9.30 -2.87
C PHE A 233 23.88 -9.81 -2.53
N GLU A 234 23.97 -10.74 -1.59
CA GLU A 234 25.21 -11.38 -1.21
C GLU A 234 25.49 -12.61 -2.09
N ASP A 235 26.64 -13.23 -1.93
CA ASP A 235 26.99 -14.43 -2.65
C ASP A 235 25.94 -15.52 -2.50
N PRO A 236 25.61 -16.24 -3.60
CA PRO A 236 24.74 -17.39 -3.51
C PRO A 236 25.25 -18.38 -2.47
N GLN A 237 24.41 -18.72 -1.51
CA GLN A 237 24.75 -19.71 -0.50
C GLN A 237 24.75 -21.11 -1.12
N LYS A 238 25.61 -21.98 -0.63
CA LYS A 238 25.61 -23.40 -1.00
C LYS A 238 24.70 -24.15 -0.02
N ASP A 239 23.85 -25.00 -0.55
CA ASP A 239 23.14 -25.98 0.25
C ASP A 239 24.09 -27.07 0.75
N ASP A 240 23.57 -28.02 1.56
CA ASP A 240 24.35 -29.14 2.10
C ASP A 240 24.97 -30.07 1.03
N LYS A 241 24.51 -29.95 -0.20
CA LYS A 241 25.05 -30.68 -1.38
C LYS A 241 26.04 -29.85 -2.19
N GLY A 242 26.35 -28.63 -1.74
CA GLY A 242 27.25 -27.73 -2.44
C GLY A 242 26.65 -27.03 -3.66
N VAL A 243 25.34 -27.12 -3.85
CA VAL A 243 24.61 -26.44 -4.92
C VAL A 243 24.29 -25.02 -4.50
N LYS A 244 24.62 -24.05 -5.35
CA LYS A 244 24.25 -22.65 -5.11
C LYS A 244 22.74 -22.46 -5.31
N ALA A 245 21.97 -22.44 -4.24
CA ALA A 245 20.52 -22.43 -4.31
C ALA A 245 19.94 -21.01 -4.30
N HIS A 246 20.46 -20.12 -3.44
CA HIS A 246 19.86 -18.81 -3.21
C HIS A 246 20.93 -17.75 -2.91
N SER A 247 20.70 -16.51 -3.36
CA SER A 247 21.39 -15.36 -2.81
C SER A 247 20.61 -14.85 -1.59
N LEU A 248 21.30 -14.29 -0.64
CA LEU A 248 20.72 -13.60 0.50
C LEU A 248 20.87 -12.09 0.31
N VAL A 249 19.98 -11.31 0.89
CA VAL A 249 20.20 -9.88 1.00
C VAL A 249 21.15 -9.60 2.16
N GLN A 250 21.90 -8.51 2.04
CA GLN A 250 22.82 -8.03 3.07
C GLN A 250 22.71 -6.51 3.17
N PHE A 251 22.55 -6.01 4.39
CA PHE A 251 22.81 -4.60 4.67
C PHE A 251 24.23 -4.46 5.20
N GLN A 252 24.97 -3.51 4.65
CA GLN A 252 26.32 -3.15 5.07
C GLN A 252 26.39 -1.68 5.40
N GLY A 253 26.98 -1.35 6.53
CA GLY A 253 27.22 0.03 6.97
C GLY A 253 28.36 0.10 7.95
N VAL A 254 28.61 1.28 8.50
CA VAL A 254 29.54 1.46 9.60
C VAL A 254 29.06 0.63 10.80
N GLY A 255 29.87 -0.33 11.24
CA GLY A 255 29.50 -1.23 12.34
C GLY A 255 29.24 -2.68 11.93
N GLY A 256 29.23 -3.03 10.64
CA GLY A 256 29.22 -4.42 10.18
C GLY A 256 28.09 -4.76 9.20
N TYR A 257 27.60 -5.98 9.30
CA TYR A 257 26.63 -6.56 8.37
C TYR A 257 25.38 -7.06 9.07
N LEU A 258 24.24 -6.98 8.39
CA LEU A 258 23.01 -7.68 8.73
C LEU A 258 22.63 -8.57 7.53
N ASN A 259 22.61 -9.88 7.76
CA ASN A 259 22.27 -10.90 6.77
C ASN A 259 21.01 -11.63 7.25
N PRO A 260 19.80 -11.23 6.82
CA PRO A 260 18.61 -12.01 7.12
C PRO A 260 18.63 -13.35 6.35
N SER A 261 18.03 -14.37 6.93
CA SER A 261 18.05 -15.74 6.41
C SER A 261 17.03 -15.99 5.27
N LEU A 262 16.28 -14.96 4.85
CA LEU A 262 15.25 -15.13 3.83
C LEU A 262 15.87 -15.13 2.42
N PRO A 263 15.52 -16.11 1.58
CA PRO A 263 16.06 -16.19 0.23
C PRO A 263 15.42 -15.17 -0.71
N ILE A 264 16.18 -14.80 -1.74
CA ILE A 264 15.69 -14.02 -2.86
C ILE A 264 14.99 -14.96 -3.84
N GLU A 265 13.77 -14.61 -4.24
CA GLU A 265 13.04 -15.32 -5.28
C GLU A 265 13.30 -14.66 -6.64
N THR A 266 13.79 -15.43 -7.61
CA THR A 266 14.01 -14.96 -8.98
C THR A 266 12.74 -15.02 -9.81
N ASN A 267 12.60 -14.14 -10.79
CA ASN A 267 11.43 -14.00 -11.69
C ASN A 267 10.11 -13.70 -10.97
N LYS A 268 10.18 -13.25 -9.71
CA LYS A 268 9.03 -12.81 -8.91
C LYS A 268 9.23 -11.41 -8.40
N TRP A 269 8.16 -10.66 -8.34
CA TRP A 269 8.15 -9.38 -7.67
C TRP A 269 8.32 -9.57 -6.17
N GLN A 270 9.35 -8.95 -5.61
CA GLN A 270 9.57 -8.87 -4.17
C GLN A 270 9.68 -7.40 -3.77
N HIS A 271 9.15 -7.09 -2.60
CA HIS A 271 9.31 -5.78 -1.99
C HIS A 271 10.38 -5.87 -0.90
N TYR A 272 11.32 -4.97 -0.95
CA TYR A 272 12.38 -4.84 0.05
C TYR A 272 12.23 -3.51 0.75
N ALA A 273 12.34 -3.52 2.08
CA ALA A 273 12.42 -2.33 2.89
C ALA A 273 13.52 -2.44 3.92
N VAL A 274 14.26 -1.35 4.09
CA VAL A 274 15.27 -1.18 5.14
C VAL A 274 14.88 0.03 5.96
N THR A 275 14.68 -0.15 7.26
CA THR A 275 14.34 0.92 8.18
C THR A 275 15.45 1.15 9.19
N TYR A 276 15.55 2.39 9.65
CA TYR A 276 16.41 2.79 10.76
C TYR A 276 15.62 3.68 11.71
N ASP A 277 15.57 3.29 12.99
CA ASP A 277 14.79 3.99 14.02
C ASP A 277 15.62 4.99 14.85
N GLY A 278 16.91 5.11 14.56
CA GLY A 278 17.90 5.88 15.32
C GLY A 278 18.84 4.97 16.13
N THR A 279 18.58 3.67 16.20
CA THR A 279 19.35 2.68 16.95
C THR A 279 19.65 1.43 16.12
N ALA A 280 18.63 0.87 15.49
CA ALA A 280 18.72 -0.39 14.78
C ALA A 280 18.28 -0.27 13.31
N ILE A 281 18.97 -1.02 12.45
CA ILE A 281 18.53 -1.31 11.10
C ILE A 281 17.64 -2.55 11.14
N THR A 282 16.48 -2.47 10.51
CA THR A 282 15.57 -3.61 10.32
C THR A 282 15.28 -3.81 8.83
N ILE A 283 15.29 -5.05 8.39
CA ILE A 283 14.97 -5.43 7.00
C ILE A 283 13.62 -6.12 6.98
N TYR A 284 12.80 -5.74 6.00
CA TYR A 284 11.53 -6.38 5.68
C TYR A 284 11.54 -6.87 4.24
N ILE A 285 10.99 -8.06 4.00
CA ILE A 285 10.81 -8.64 2.66
C ILE A 285 9.33 -8.96 2.48
N ASN A 286 8.72 -8.40 1.44
CA ASN A 286 7.27 -8.52 1.17
C ASN A 286 6.40 -8.08 2.37
N GLY A 287 6.85 -7.06 3.10
CA GLY A 287 6.17 -6.52 4.26
C GLY A 287 6.30 -7.36 5.53
N ALA A 288 7.08 -8.45 5.53
CA ALA A 288 7.33 -9.28 6.70
C ALA A 288 8.74 -9.01 7.27
N PHE A 289 8.86 -9.01 8.60
CA PHE A 289 10.14 -8.89 9.30
C PHE A 289 11.12 -9.98 8.84
N ALA A 290 12.34 -9.58 8.47
CA ALA A 290 13.38 -10.48 8.00
C ALA A 290 14.60 -10.53 8.93
N GLY A 291 14.90 -9.45 9.64
CA GLY A 291 15.99 -9.38 10.59
C GLY A 291 16.26 -7.97 11.08
N SER A 292 16.89 -7.84 12.23
CA SER A 292 17.27 -6.54 12.79
C SER A 292 18.63 -6.62 13.48
N LYS A 293 19.36 -5.49 13.47
CA LYS A 293 20.65 -5.35 14.19
C LYS A 293 20.89 -3.89 14.55
N GLU A 294 21.49 -3.67 15.70
CA GLU A 294 21.96 -2.35 16.09
C GLU A 294 23.10 -1.87 15.17
N PHE A 295 22.95 -0.66 14.67
CA PHE A 295 23.92 0.06 13.85
C PHE A 295 23.91 1.54 14.25
N ALA A 296 24.97 2.24 13.88
CA ALA A 296 25.04 3.69 14.01
C ALA A 296 25.35 4.34 12.63
N PRO A 297 24.46 4.22 11.65
CA PRO A 297 24.69 4.83 10.35
C PRO A 297 24.58 6.36 10.48
N ASN A 298 25.46 7.05 9.80
CA ASN A 298 25.34 8.49 9.64
C ASN A 298 25.02 8.78 8.18
N VAL A 299 23.78 9.19 7.89
CA VAL A 299 23.30 9.47 6.55
C VAL A 299 23.07 10.96 6.42
N VAL A 300 24.10 11.67 5.95
CA VAL A 300 24.02 13.09 5.63
C VAL A 300 24.34 13.23 4.15
N LEU A 301 23.34 13.57 3.36
CA LEU A 301 23.46 13.84 1.93
C LEU A 301 23.50 15.33 1.70
N ASN A 302 24.56 15.81 1.05
CA ASN A 302 24.75 17.24 0.85
C ASN A 302 25.74 17.53 -0.31
N GLY A 303 25.26 18.11 -1.38
CA GLY A 303 26.11 18.63 -2.45
C GLY A 303 26.32 17.70 -3.66
N GLU A 304 27.28 18.06 -4.51
CA GLU A 304 27.48 17.41 -5.81
C GLU A 304 27.94 15.95 -5.71
N PHE A 305 28.60 15.57 -4.62
CA PHE A 305 29.20 14.25 -4.46
C PHE A 305 28.30 13.30 -3.67
N ASP A 306 27.27 13.81 -3.04
CA ASP A 306 26.35 13.01 -2.23
C ASP A 306 25.15 12.58 -3.08
N TYR A 307 24.96 11.27 -3.22
CA TYR A 307 23.90 10.70 -4.02
C TYR A 307 23.33 9.40 -3.43
N MET A 308 22.16 9.05 -3.89
CA MET A 308 21.57 7.71 -3.77
C MET A 308 21.50 7.06 -5.12
N SER A 309 21.86 5.80 -5.19
CA SER A 309 21.76 4.97 -6.39
C SER A 309 21.06 3.65 -6.13
N PHE A 310 20.46 3.11 -7.17
CA PHE A 310 19.67 1.90 -7.10
C PHE A 310 20.07 0.93 -8.21
N MET A 311 20.25 -0.35 -7.86
CA MET A 311 20.63 -1.46 -8.75
C MET A 311 21.85 -1.14 -9.62
N GLY A 312 22.96 -0.90 -8.96
CA GLY A 312 24.26 -0.90 -9.62
C GLY A 312 24.88 0.45 -9.92
N VAL A 313 25.35 1.14 -8.90
CA VAL A 313 26.51 1.97 -8.99
C VAL A 313 27.23 2.00 -7.65
N GLY A 314 28.15 1.11 -7.43
CA GLY A 314 29.13 1.29 -6.39
C GLY A 314 30.32 2.08 -6.91
N GLY A 315 30.40 3.38 -6.69
CA GLY A 315 31.59 4.17 -7.04
C GLY A 315 32.46 4.42 -5.82
N ASN A 316 33.74 4.10 -5.87
CA ASN A 316 34.71 4.64 -4.95
C ASN A 316 34.97 6.11 -5.27
N ASN A 317 35.03 6.97 -4.26
CA ASN A 317 35.41 8.37 -4.37
C ASN A 317 34.44 9.33 -5.08
N GLY A 318 33.14 9.09 -5.04
CA GLY A 318 32.13 10.01 -5.57
C GLY A 318 32.12 10.15 -7.09
N GLN A 319 32.94 9.37 -7.80
CA GLN A 319 32.91 9.33 -9.26
C GLN A 319 31.81 8.37 -9.73
N TRP A 320 31.17 8.76 -10.81
CA TRP A 320 30.20 7.95 -11.49
C TRP A 320 30.90 6.78 -12.21
N GLU A 321 30.81 5.59 -11.65
CA GLU A 321 31.25 4.39 -12.31
C GLU A 321 30.15 3.88 -13.26
N PRO A 322 30.50 3.44 -14.48
CA PRO A 322 29.53 2.88 -15.39
C PRO A 322 29.05 1.53 -14.87
N GLY A 323 27.95 1.53 -14.17
CA GLY A 323 27.18 0.40 -13.73
C GLY A 323 27.95 -0.73 -13.06
N ASP A 324 27.34 -1.38 -12.12
CA ASP A 324 27.96 -2.51 -11.46
C ASP A 324 28.08 -3.69 -12.45
N ARG A 325 29.31 -4.13 -12.74
CA ARG A 325 29.59 -5.30 -13.57
C ARG A 325 28.90 -6.58 -13.09
N TRP A 326 28.54 -6.64 -11.81
CA TRP A 326 27.86 -7.76 -11.21
C TRP A 326 26.41 -7.91 -11.70
N TRP A 327 25.78 -6.81 -12.13
CA TRP A 327 24.45 -6.78 -12.73
C TRP A 327 24.43 -7.22 -14.20
N GLY A 328 25.59 -7.46 -14.81
CA GLY A 328 25.70 -7.87 -16.21
C GLY A 328 24.91 -9.16 -16.51
N ARG A 329 24.16 -9.15 -17.63
CA ARG A 329 23.33 -10.27 -18.10
C ARG A 329 22.22 -10.69 -17.14
N CYS A 330 21.72 -9.76 -16.36
CA CYS A 330 20.55 -9.98 -15.52
C CYS A 330 19.43 -9.04 -15.94
N LYS A 331 18.30 -9.60 -16.39
CA LYS A 331 17.10 -8.79 -16.57
C LYS A 331 16.61 -8.33 -15.22
N THR A 332 16.31 -7.06 -15.12
CA THR A 332 15.89 -6.39 -13.88
C THR A 332 14.74 -5.46 -14.17
N LEU A 333 13.66 -5.60 -13.42
CA LEU A 333 12.57 -4.63 -13.30
C LEU A 333 12.59 -4.11 -11.89
N THR A 334 12.42 -2.80 -11.76
CA THR A 334 12.25 -2.17 -10.45
C THR A 334 11.15 -1.14 -10.51
N ASN A 335 10.47 -0.94 -9.39
CA ASN A 335 9.40 0.04 -9.28
C ASN A 335 9.18 0.42 -7.82
N GLU A 336 8.35 1.44 -7.57
CA GLU A 336 7.97 1.86 -6.23
C GLU A 336 9.18 2.12 -5.33
N ILE A 337 10.22 2.78 -5.88
CA ILE A 337 11.39 3.17 -5.11
C ILE A 337 11.03 4.36 -4.25
N ARG A 338 11.29 4.28 -2.94
CA ARG A 338 10.93 5.32 -1.98
C ARG A 338 12.01 5.53 -0.94
N VAL A 339 12.17 6.77 -0.55
CA VAL A 339 13.05 7.22 0.53
C VAL A 339 12.25 8.05 1.49
N TRP A 340 12.32 7.71 2.78
CA TRP A 340 11.60 8.39 3.85
C TRP A 340 12.56 8.90 4.92
N SER A 341 12.26 10.06 5.48
CA SER A 341 12.95 10.62 6.66
C SER A 341 12.35 10.15 7.99
N VAL A 342 11.54 9.10 7.96
CA VAL A 342 10.91 8.46 9.12
C VAL A 342 11.15 6.96 9.10
N CYS A 343 11.17 6.35 10.29
CA CYS A 343 11.14 4.90 10.43
C CYS A 343 9.70 4.42 10.33
N ARG A 344 9.35 3.72 9.24
CA ARG A 344 8.01 3.15 9.03
C ARG A 344 7.84 1.85 9.78
N THR A 345 6.64 1.60 10.28
CA THR A 345 6.30 0.34 10.94
C THR A 345 6.13 -0.79 9.93
N GLU A 346 6.22 -2.04 10.39
CA GLU A 346 5.95 -3.23 9.59
C GLU A 346 4.57 -3.15 8.90
N GLU A 347 3.56 -2.73 9.64
CA GLU A 347 2.20 -2.60 9.14
C GLU A 347 2.07 -1.53 8.04
N GLN A 348 2.67 -0.36 8.25
CA GLN A 348 2.72 0.69 7.22
C GLN A 348 3.40 0.20 5.93
N ILE A 349 4.50 -0.54 6.06
CA ILE A 349 5.22 -1.14 4.92
C ILE A 349 4.34 -2.17 4.23
N LYS A 350 3.77 -3.12 4.98
CA LYS A 350 2.93 -4.19 4.46
C LYS A 350 1.70 -3.68 3.70
N ASN A 351 1.06 -2.65 4.23
CA ASN A 351 -0.18 -2.08 3.65
C ASN A 351 0.07 -1.19 2.44
N SER A 352 1.32 -0.87 2.11
CA SER A 352 1.66 0.06 1.03
C SER A 352 2.71 -0.44 0.04
N ILE A 353 2.91 -1.76 -0.05
CA ILE A 353 3.88 -2.37 -0.96
C ILE A 353 3.71 -1.88 -2.41
N LYS A 354 2.47 -1.70 -2.87
CA LYS A 354 2.14 -1.41 -4.26
C LYS A 354 2.16 0.08 -4.60
N SER A 355 1.95 0.94 -3.62
CA SER A 355 1.92 2.40 -3.78
C SER A 355 1.82 3.12 -2.45
N VAL A 356 2.14 4.41 -2.46
CA VAL A 356 1.91 5.35 -1.35
C VAL A 356 1.33 6.65 -1.89
N ASP A 357 0.71 7.43 -1.01
CA ASP A 357 0.33 8.79 -1.34
C ASP A 357 1.61 9.64 -1.51
N PRO A 358 1.81 10.28 -2.68
CA PRO A 358 2.95 11.17 -2.91
C PRO A 358 3.10 12.32 -1.91
N GLU A 359 1.99 12.73 -1.27
CA GLU A 359 1.97 13.79 -0.27
C GLU A 359 2.20 13.29 1.17
N SER A 360 2.55 11.99 1.33
CA SER A 360 2.79 11.40 2.65
C SER A 360 3.89 12.11 3.41
N LYS A 361 3.64 12.41 4.68
CA LYS A 361 4.61 13.08 5.55
C LYS A 361 5.89 12.27 5.71
N GLY A 362 7.02 12.89 5.49
CA GLY A 362 8.34 12.27 5.59
C GLY A 362 8.78 11.51 4.34
N LEU A 363 8.01 11.53 3.26
CA LEU A 363 8.42 10.98 1.98
C LEU A 363 9.39 11.96 1.29
N GLU A 364 10.66 11.58 1.19
CA GLU A 364 11.73 12.42 0.65
C GLU A 364 12.03 12.18 -0.83
N GLY A 365 11.62 11.03 -1.34
CA GLY A 365 11.73 10.68 -2.75
C GLY A 365 10.83 9.51 -3.09
N TYR A 366 10.18 9.56 -4.26
CA TYR A 366 9.29 8.51 -4.73
C TYR A 366 9.35 8.38 -6.25
N TRP A 367 9.75 7.21 -6.73
CA TRP A 367 9.92 6.99 -8.16
C TRP A 367 9.27 5.70 -8.62
N ARG A 368 8.49 5.82 -9.69
CA ARG A 368 8.04 4.72 -10.52
C ARG A 368 8.93 4.66 -11.75
N ILE A 369 9.47 3.50 -12.04
CA ILE A 369 10.39 3.31 -13.17
C ILE A 369 9.58 2.86 -14.37
N SER A 370 8.71 3.75 -14.80
CA SER A 370 7.68 3.48 -15.79
C SER A 370 7.58 4.57 -16.85
N LYS A 371 6.94 4.24 -17.96
CA LYS A 371 6.80 5.13 -19.11
C LYS A 371 6.02 6.39 -18.80
N SER A 372 5.04 6.30 -17.89
CA SER A 372 4.24 7.46 -17.49
C SER A 372 5.02 8.51 -16.69
N THR A 373 6.19 8.15 -16.14
CA THR A 373 7.04 9.04 -15.35
C THR A 373 8.37 9.37 -16.03
N TYR A 374 8.65 8.74 -17.17
CA TYR A 374 9.92 8.92 -17.88
C TYR A 374 9.94 10.18 -18.72
N ASN A 375 11.04 10.92 -18.61
CA ASN A 375 11.38 12.06 -19.46
C ASN A 375 12.52 11.68 -20.40
N GLU A 376 12.27 11.70 -21.71
CA GLU A 376 13.25 11.35 -22.75
C GLU A 376 14.32 12.41 -22.93
N GLU A 377 14.05 13.67 -22.59
CA GLU A 377 14.98 14.79 -22.82
C GLU A 377 16.21 14.72 -21.91
N ASP A 378 16.01 14.33 -20.64
CA ASP A 378 17.08 14.26 -19.63
C ASP A 378 17.33 12.84 -19.11
N HIS A 379 16.70 11.84 -19.72
CA HIS A 379 16.80 10.44 -19.33
C HIS A 379 16.51 10.20 -17.85
N SER A 380 15.42 10.80 -17.35
CA SER A 380 15.04 10.69 -15.95
C SER A 380 13.64 10.16 -15.72
N PHE A 381 13.45 9.57 -14.54
CA PHE A 381 12.14 9.23 -14.00
C PHE A 381 11.74 10.27 -12.95
N LYS A 382 10.53 10.82 -13.09
CA LYS A 382 10.02 11.89 -12.26
C LYS A 382 9.93 11.49 -10.79
N ASP A 383 10.38 12.36 -9.91
CA ASP A 383 10.11 12.28 -8.47
C ASP A 383 8.65 12.66 -8.19
N LEU A 384 7.88 11.71 -7.70
CA LEU A 384 6.46 11.89 -7.38
C LEU A 384 6.25 12.54 -6.00
N SER A 385 7.27 12.56 -5.12
CA SER A 385 7.18 13.17 -3.78
C SER A 385 7.12 14.71 -3.80
N GLY A 386 7.28 15.32 -4.98
CA GLY A 386 7.26 16.77 -5.13
C GLY A 386 8.58 17.48 -4.81
N HIS A 387 9.60 16.77 -4.32
CA HIS A 387 10.92 17.35 -4.01
C HIS A 387 11.80 17.59 -5.24
N LYS A 388 11.34 17.20 -6.45
CA LYS A 388 12.04 17.39 -7.73
C LYS A 388 13.41 16.72 -7.81
N ARG A 389 13.57 15.59 -7.16
CA ARG A 389 14.78 14.77 -7.14
C ARG A 389 14.67 13.62 -8.14
N ASN A 390 14.59 13.92 -9.43
CA ASN A 390 14.43 12.91 -10.47
C ASN A 390 15.56 11.87 -10.42
N LEU A 391 15.22 10.60 -10.72
CA LEU A 391 16.21 9.55 -10.92
C LEU A 391 16.67 9.54 -12.37
N HIS A 392 17.94 9.82 -12.58
CA HIS A 392 18.56 9.80 -13.90
C HIS A 392 19.19 8.43 -14.19
N THR A 393 19.23 8.03 -15.46
CA THR A 393 19.97 6.87 -15.92
C THR A 393 20.70 7.17 -17.21
N ASP A 394 21.92 6.62 -17.37
CA ASP A 394 22.70 6.60 -18.61
C ASP A 394 22.62 5.24 -19.31
N LYS A 395 21.81 4.31 -18.78
CA LYS A 395 21.68 2.94 -19.26
C LYS A 395 20.52 2.79 -20.23
N SER A 396 20.74 1.95 -21.25
CA SER A 396 19.66 1.54 -22.13
C SER A 396 18.76 0.52 -21.45
N PHE A 397 17.49 0.59 -21.77
CA PHE A 397 16.46 -0.34 -21.33
C PHE A 397 15.43 -0.57 -22.44
N THR A 398 14.55 -1.53 -22.25
CA THR A 398 13.39 -1.78 -23.11
C THR A 398 12.12 -1.70 -22.30
N TRP A 399 11.01 -1.30 -22.91
CA TRP A 399 9.72 -1.28 -22.25
C TRP A 399 9.10 -2.67 -22.19
N ILE A 400 8.68 -3.13 -21.03
CA ILE A 400 7.75 -4.25 -20.86
C ILE A 400 6.37 -3.64 -20.69
N ASN A 401 5.46 -3.96 -21.61
CA ASN A 401 4.16 -3.32 -21.69
C ASN A 401 3.15 -3.94 -20.72
N ASN A 402 2.24 -3.11 -20.22
CA ASN A 402 1.07 -3.52 -19.44
C ASN A 402 1.40 -4.33 -18.19
N VAL A 403 2.43 -3.94 -17.45
CA VAL A 403 2.76 -4.55 -16.16
C VAL A 403 1.79 -4.04 -15.10
N SER A 404 1.11 -4.98 -14.43
CA SER A 404 0.16 -4.66 -13.37
C SER A 404 0.84 -4.63 -12.00
N SER A 405 0.40 -3.72 -11.12
CA SER A 405 0.82 -3.73 -9.71
C SER A 405 0.39 -5.01 -8.97
N GLU A 406 -0.59 -5.74 -9.52
CA GLU A 406 -1.07 -7.01 -8.99
C GLU A 406 -0.27 -8.21 -9.50
N ASP A 407 0.59 -8.03 -10.51
CA ASP A 407 1.41 -9.12 -11.03
C ASP A 407 2.38 -9.60 -9.94
N THR A 408 2.44 -10.90 -9.76
CA THR A 408 3.45 -11.57 -8.92
C THR A 408 4.67 -11.98 -9.73
N GLU A 409 4.45 -12.26 -11.01
CA GLU A 409 5.48 -12.64 -11.97
C GLU A 409 5.26 -11.85 -13.26
N THR A 410 6.35 -11.43 -13.90
CA THR A 410 6.29 -10.78 -15.21
C THR A 410 7.01 -11.66 -16.22
N LYS A 411 6.40 -11.83 -17.37
CA LYS A 411 7.07 -12.50 -18.50
C LYS A 411 8.07 -11.53 -19.13
N TRP A 412 9.30 -11.98 -19.19
CA TRP A 412 10.41 -11.21 -19.78
C TRP A 412 10.27 -11.06 -21.30
#